data_bafe55ce94fdffa53b8bdb63fcf9cc72
#
_entry.id   bafe55ce94fdffa53b8bdb63fcf9cc72
#
_cell.length_a   1.000
_cell.length_b   1.000
_cell.length_c   1.000
_cell.angle_alpha   90.00
_cell.angle_beta   90.00
_cell.angle_gamma   90.00
#
_symmetry.space_group_name_H-M   'P 1'
#
loop_
_entity.id
_entity.type
_entity.pdbx_description
1 polymer ?
#
loop_
_entity_poly.entity_id
_entity_poly.type
_entity_poly.pdbx_seq_one_letter_code
_entity_poly.pdbx_strand_id
1 'polypeptide(L)'
;AELERRGITGKRVVILNDTVAVLLGGAAGLDKRAYSGFIGQVSGTGTNTCVSLPERLIGKLGSSEERGMIINMEAGLYTGIPRGSFDLMLDSASNNPGLKAFEKLTAGVYLGQLCRLMLIAAADEGLISRAAGEGARQLEDIDSAVIDAWSCMERGELLGGAETDLAFASRLSRALFKRSARGMCTDLLALAMLTGAG
;
A
#
# COMPACT_ATOMS: atom_id res chain seq x y z
N ALA A 1 -16.47 -1.75 -29.40
CA ALA A 1 -15.87 -2.73 -30.31
C ALA A 1 -15.71 -4.13 -29.69
N GLU A 2 -14.89 -4.34 -28.60
CA GLU A 2 -14.68 -5.68 -28.03
C GLU A 2 -15.94 -6.23 -27.34
N LEU A 3 -16.65 -5.40 -26.57
CA LEU A 3 -17.89 -5.80 -25.92
C LEU A 3 -18.99 -6.17 -26.92
N GLU A 4 -19.05 -5.44 -28.02
CA GLU A 4 -19.99 -5.72 -29.10
C GLU A 4 -19.67 -7.04 -29.80
N ARG A 5 -18.38 -7.34 -30.03
CA ARG A 5 -17.95 -8.67 -30.56
C ARG A 5 -18.36 -9.83 -29.64
N ARG A 6 -18.44 -9.58 -28.35
CA ARG A 6 -18.91 -10.55 -27.34
C ARG A 6 -20.42 -10.55 -27.14
N GLY A 7 -21.18 -9.85 -28.00
CA GLY A 7 -22.63 -9.77 -27.92
C GLY A 7 -23.17 -8.87 -26.80
N ILE A 8 -22.32 -8.08 -26.17
CA ILE A 8 -22.72 -7.14 -25.13
C ILE A 8 -23.03 -5.79 -25.78
N THR A 9 -24.28 -5.62 -26.17
CA THR A 9 -24.79 -4.42 -26.84
C THR A 9 -25.72 -3.63 -25.94
N GLY A 10 -25.90 -2.34 -26.21
CA GLY A 10 -26.83 -1.46 -25.49
C GLY A 10 -26.47 -1.17 -24.05
N LYS A 11 -25.23 -1.48 -23.61
CA LYS A 11 -24.74 -1.20 -22.27
C LYS A 11 -23.95 0.11 -22.26
N ARG A 12 -24.21 0.94 -21.26
CA ARG A 12 -23.36 2.08 -20.95
C ARG A 12 -22.11 1.58 -20.24
N VAL A 13 -20.95 1.87 -20.79
CA VAL A 13 -19.66 1.54 -20.19
C VAL A 13 -19.07 2.81 -19.56
N VAL A 14 -18.63 2.69 -18.31
CA VAL A 14 -17.94 3.76 -17.56
C VAL A 14 -16.62 3.21 -17.10
N ILE A 15 -15.55 3.96 -17.35
CA ILE A 15 -14.21 3.66 -16.86
C ILE A 15 -14.04 4.42 -15.54
N LEU A 16 -13.66 3.72 -14.50
CA LEU A 16 -13.42 4.26 -13.15
C LEU A 16 -12.00 3.93 -12.71
N ASN A 17 -11.47 4.74 -11.80
CA ASN A 17 -10.30 4.35 -11.01
C ASN A 17 -10.66 3.12 -10.15
N ASP A 18 -9.71 2.21 -9.94
CA ASP A 18 -9.90 0.95 -9.20
C ASP A 18 -10.37 1.20 -7.75
N THR A 19 -9.79 2.17 -7.06
CA THR A 19 -10.17 2.54 -5.69
C THR A 19 -11.61 3.07 -5.64
N VAL A 20 -12.02 3.87 -6.64
CA VAL A 20 -13.41 4.35 -6.78
C VAL A 20 -14.36 3.19 -7.04
N ALA A 21 -13.95 2.21 -7.87
CA ALA A 21 -14.75 1.01 -8.14
C ALA A 21 -14.94 0.17 -6.86
N VAL A 22 -13.90 0.05 -6.02
CA VAL A 22 -13.96 -0.63 -4.71
C VAL A 22 -14.98 0.07 -3.79
N LEU A 23 -14.91 1.40 -3.68
CA LEU A 23 -15.87 2.16 -2.86
C LEU A 23 -17.31 1.96 -3.35
N LEU A 24 -17.56 2.11 -4.63
CA LEU A 24 -18.90 1.98 -5.22
C LEU A 24 -19.44 0.56 -5.08
N GLY A 25 -18.59 -0.45 -5.32
CA GLY A 25 -18.96 -1.86 -5.19
C GLY A 25 -19.29 -2.23 -3.75
N GLY A 26 -18.48 -1.78 -2.80
CA GLY A 26 -18.73 -2.00 -1.37
C GLY A 26 -19.98 -1.29 -0.87
N ALA A 27 -20.25 -0.07 -1.34
CA ALA A 27 -21.43 0.70 -0.93
C ALA A 27 -22.74 0.25 -1.60
N ALA A 28 -22.69 -0.48 -2.71
CA ALA A 28 -23.86 -0.80 -3.53
C ALA A 28 -24.91 -1.66 -2.82
N GLY A 29 -24.50 -2.52 -1.87
CA GLY A 29 -25.37 -3.41 -1.12
C GLY A 29 -25.72 -2.94 0.29
N LEU A 30 -25.29 -1.73 0.69
CA LEU A 30 -25.43 -1.24 2.06
C LEU A 30 -26.55 -0.21 2.18
N ASP A 31 -27.22 -0.20 3.34
CA ASP A 31 -28.10 0.91 3.69
C ASP A 31 -27.25 2.14 4.03
N LYS A 32 -27.20 3.07 3.09
CA LYS A 32 -26.39 4.30 3.20
C LYS A 32 -26.76 5.17 4.40
N ARG A 33 -27.94 4.97 5.00
CA ARG A 33 -28.39 5.72 6.20
C ARG A 33 -27.75 5.19 7.49
N ALA A 34 -27.22 3.98 7.45
CA ALA A 34 -26.57 3.36 8.61
C ALA A 34 -25.10 3.82 8.80
N TYR A 35 -24.55 4.58 7.84
CA TYR A 35 -23.14 4.97 7.83
C TYR A 35 -22.98 6.47 7.60
N SER A 36 -22.05 7.08 8.31
CA SER A 36 -21.73 8.51 8.17
C SER A 36 -20.94 8.82 6.87
N GLY A 37 -20.30 7.82 6.26
CA GLY A 37 -19.54 7.97 5.02
C GLY A 37 -18.95 6.65 4.53
N PHE A 38 -18.32 6.70 3.37
CA PHE A 38 -17.66 5.56 2.75
C PHE A 38 -16.27 5.95 2.30
N ILE A 39 -15.30 5.07 2.61
CA ILE A 39 -13.91 5.17 2.17
C ILE A 39 -13.60 3.91 1.38
N GLY A 40 -13.03 4.05 0.20
CA GLY A 40 -12.45 2.96 -0.57
C GLY A 40 -10.94 2.97 -0.43
N GLN A 41 -10.33 1.82 -0.15
CA GLN A 41 -8.89 1.71 -0.04
C GLN A 41 -8.40 0.50 -0.83
N VAL A 42 -7.31 0.69 -1.56
CA VAL A 42 -6.55 -0.36 -2.23
C VAL A 42 -5.15 -0.38 -1.63
N SER A 43 -4.73 -1.55 -1.17
CA SER A 43 -3.37 -1.84 -0.71
C SER A 43 -2.92 -3.15 -1.33
N GLY A 44 -2.07 -3.07 -2.32
CA GLY A 44 -1.58 -4.21 -3.09
C GLY A 44 -0.23 -3.87 -3.73
N THR A 45 -0.12 -3.98 -5.04
CA THR A 45 1.05 -3.52 -5.82
C THR A 45 1.28 -2.02 -5.64
N GLY A 46 0.21 -1.23 -5.57
CA GLY A 46 0.21 0.18 -5.22
C GLY A 46 -0.65 0.45 -3.97
N THR A 47 -0.74 1.71 -3.59
CA THR A 47 -1.57 2.18 -2.48
C THR A 47 -2.35 3.41 -2.90
N ASN A 48 -3.65 3.36 -2.72
CA ASN A 48 -4.52 4.51 -2.95
C ASN A 48 -5.78 4.45 -2.08
N THR A 49 -6.38 5.62 -1.87
CA THR A 49 -7.64 5.80 -1.15
C THR A 49 -8.58 6.71 -1.93
N CYS A 50 -9.87 6.50 -1.76
CA CYS A 50 -10.89 7.45 -2.18
C CYS A 50 -11.95 7.62 -1.09
N VAL A 51 -12.63 8.74 -1.10
CA VAL A 51 -13.64 9.07 -0.09
C VAL A 51 -14.78 9.84 -0.72
N SER A 52 -15.99 9.64 -0.21
CA SER A 52 -17.14 10.47 -0.58
C SER A 52 -17.24 11.66 0.37
N LEU A 53 -17.11 12.86 -0.17
CA LEU A 53 -17.16 14.13 0.58
C LEU A 53 -18.23 15.05 0.01
N PRO A 54 -18.89 15.88 0.84
CA PRO A 54 -19.70 17.00 0.36
C PRO A 54 -18.79 18.05 -0.30
N GLU A 55 -19.28 18.67 -1.38
CA GLU A 55 -18.50 19.63 -2.18
C GLU A 55 -17.93 20.77 -1.35
N ARG A 56 -18.66 21.22 -0.31
CA ARG A 56 -18.18 22.29 0.60
C ARG A 56 -16.86 21.99 1.30
N LEU A 57 -16.50 20.69 1.46
CA LEU A 57 -15.22 20.29 2.07
C LEU A 57 -14.06 20.27 1.06
N ILE A 58 -14.36 20.49 -0.23
CA ILE A 58 -13.36 20.48 -1.30
C ILE A 58 -12.97 21.94 -1.58
N GLY A 59 -11.99 22.45 -0.86
CA GLY A 59 -11.61 23.86 -0.90
C GLY A 59 -11.32 24.41 -2.32
N LYS A 60 -10.87 23.58 -3.25
CA LYS A 60 -10.62 23.98 -4.64
C LYS A 60 -11.88 24.29 -5.43
N LEU A 61 -13.04 23.77 -5.04
CA LEU A 61 -14.30 24.00 -5.74
C LEU A 61 -14.96 25.31 -5.34
N GLY A 62 -14.65 25.85 -4.16
CA GLY A 62 -15.31 27.04 -3.64
C GLY A 62 -16.84 26.90 -3.50
N SER A 63 -17.36 25.66 -3.48
CA SER A 63 -18.78 25.35 -3.40
C SER A 63 -19.25 25.34 -1.96
N SER A 64 -20.51 25.75 -1.74
CA SER A 64 -21.21 25.60 -0.45
C SER A 64 -22.19 24.43 -0.46
N GLU A 65 -22.22 23.63 -1.53
CA GLU A 65 -23.20 22.56 -1.71
C GLU A 65 -22.90 21.34 -0.85
N GLU A 66 -23.95 20.69 -0.38
CA GLU A 66 -23.91 19.41 0.35
C GLU A 66 -23.92 18.19 -0.59
N ARG A 67 -23.88 18.42 -1.90
CA ARG A 67 -23.81 17.34 -2.87
C ARG A 67 -22.53 16.53 -2.67
N GLY A 68 -22.67 15.20 -2.54
CA GLY A 68 -21.52 14.30 -2.39
C GLY A 68 -20.74 14.12 -3.69
N MET A 69 -19.42 14.17 -3.59
CA MET A 69 -18.50 13.85 -4.68
C MET A 69 -17.50 12.79 -4.21
N ILE A 70 -17.18 11.83 -5.06
CA ILE A 70 -16.12 10.86 -4.77
C ILE A 70 -14.80 11.48 -5.21
N ILE A 71 -13.87 11.57 -4.26
CA ILE A 71 -12.52 12.10 -4.47
C ILE A 71 -11.54 10.94 -4.48
N ASN A 72 -10.82 10.80 -5.58
CA ASN A 72 -9.64 9.95 -5.65
C ASN A 72 -8.46 10.71 -5.03
N MET A 73 -7.97 10.23 -3.89
CA MET A 73 -7.01 10.99 -3.07
C MET A 73 -5.59 10.95 -3.62
N GLU A 74 -5.25 9.92 -4.41
CA GLU A 74 -3.87 9.66 -4.82
C GLU A 74 -2.91 9.61 -3.61
N ALA A 75 -3.36 8.95 -2.52
CA ALA A 75 -2.68 8.93 -1.23
C ALA A 75 -1.23 8.47 -1.33
N GLY A 76 -0.92 7.58 -2.28
CA GLY A 76 0.45 7.13 -2.57
C GLY A 76 1.45 8.27 -2.84
N LEU A 77 0.97 9.41 -3.35
CA LEU A 77 1.81 10.58 -3.67
C LEU A 77 2.20 11.40 -2.43
N TYR A 78 1.59 11.17 -1.28
CA TYR A 78 1.90 11.93 -0.08
C TYR A 78 3.35 11.76 0.35
N THR A 79 4.06 12.87 0.60
CA THR A 79 5.50 12.89 0.91
C THR A 79 5.82 13.28 2.35
N GLY A 80 4.84 13.75 3.13
CA GLY A 80 5.00 14.24 4.50
C GLY A 80 5.14 13.15 5.57
N ILE A 81 5.60 11.94 5.21
CA ILE A 81 5.81 10.82 6.13
C ILE A 81 7.26 10.75 6.61
N PRO A 82 7.50 10.30 7.85
CA PRO A 82 8.86 10.03 8.33
C PRO A 82 9.50 8.89 7.52
N ARG A 83 10.73 9.11 7.04
CA ARG A 83 11.51 8.16 6.28
C ARG A 83 12.85 7.91 6.97
N GLY A 84 13.24 6.63 7.08
CA GLY A 84 14.55 6.22 7.55
C GLY A 84 15.58 6.13 6.42
N SER A 85 16.82 5.81 6.75
CA SER A 85 17.91 5.66 5.77
C SER A 85 17.59 4.62 4.68
N PHE A 86 17.02 3.49 5.03
CA PHE A 86 16.65 2.44 4.07
C PHE A 86 15.51 2.88 3.15
N ASP A 87 14.56 3.67 3.63
CA ASP A 87 13.50 4.24 2.78
C ASP A 87 14.10 5.21 1.75
N LEU A 88 15.09 6.02 2.16
CA LEU A 88 15.79 6.93 1.26
C LEU A 88 16.67 6.18 0.25
N MET A 89 17.31 5.09 0.65
CA MET A 89 18.07 4.21 -0.26
C MET A 89 17.14 3.59 -1.30
N LEU A 90 16.01 3.03 -0.88
CA LEU A 90 15.01 2.47 -1.76
C LEU A 90 14.48 3.52 -2.73
N ASP A 91 14.15 4.71 -2.23
CA ASP A 91 13.63 5.82 -3.01
C ASP A 91 14.63 6.25 -4.10
N SER A 92 15.90 6.42 -3.75
CA SER A 92 16.95 6.83 -4.69
C SER A 92 17.20 5.81 -5.80
N ALA A 93 17.02 4.53 -5.52
CA ALA A 93 17.17 3.44 -6.48
C ALA A 93 15.91 3.16 -7.31
N SER A 94 14.79 3.80 -7.01
CA SER A 94 13.51 3.60 -7.70
C SER A 94 13.43 4.36 -9.04
N ASN A 95 12.45 3.98 -9.86
CA ASN A 95 12.19 4.66 -11.14
C ASN A 95 11.65 6.10 -11.00
N ASN A 96 11.30 6.51 -9.78
CA ASN A 96 10.68 7.81 -9.49
C ASN A 96 11.18 8.39 -8.15
N PRO A 97 12.48 8.70 -8.03
CA PRO A 97 13.04 9.25 -6.80
C PRO A 97 12.33 10.54 -6.35
N GLY A 98 12.09 10.65 -5.05
CA GLY A 98 11.40 11.80 -4.45
C GLY A 98 9.88 11.78 -4.58
N LEU A 99 9.31 10.86 -5.35
CA LEU A 99 7.88 10.74 -5.55
C LEU A 99 7.30 9.52 -4.83
N LYS A 100 5.98 9.52 -4.61
CA LYS A 100 5.23 8.38 -4.08
C LYS A 100 5.77 7.84 -2.75
N ALA A 101 6.17 8.70 -1.85
CA ALA A 101 6.80 8.30 -0.59
C ALA A 101 5.88 7.44 0.28
N PHE A 102 4.59 7.74 0.33
CA PHE A 102 3.61 6.94 1.06
C PHE A 102 3.41 5.56 0.41
N GLU A 103 3.33 5.49 -0.91
CA GLU A 103 3.24 4.21 -1.62
C GLU A 103 4.49 3.34 -1.36
N LYS A 104 5.69 3.92 -1.40
CA LYS A 104 6.94 3.21 -1.10
C LYS A 104 7.03 2.70 0.34
N LEU A 105 6.31 3.32 1.27
CA LEU A 105 6.24 2.87 2.65
C LEU A 105 5.19 1.75 2.86
N THR A 106 4.13 1.71 2.05
CA THR A 106 2.94 0.91 2.35
C THR A 106 2.66 -0.20 1.34
N ALA A 107 3.02 -0.03 0.07
CA ALA A 107 2.67 -0.96 -0.99
C ALA A 107 3.59 -2.19 -1.03
N GLY A 108 2.99 -3.34 -1.33
CA GLY A 108 3.64 -4.64 -1.28
C GLY A 108 4.89 -4.76 -2.14
N VAL A 109 4.89 -4.15 -3.33
CA VAL A 109 6.05 -4.17 -4.25
C VAL A 109 7.32 -3.56 -3.64
N TYR A 110 7.18 -2.59 -2.75
CA TYR A 110 8.33 -1.93 -2.12
C TYR A 110 8.73 -2.57 -0.79
N LEU A 111 7.80 -3.22 -0.07
CA LEU A 111 8.10 -3.82 1.23
C LEU A 111 9.11 -4.96 1.11
N GLY A 112 9.02 -5.77 0.06
CA GLY A 112 9.99 -6.83 -0.21
C GLY A 112 11.39 -6.28 -0.46
N GLN A 113 11.52 -5.28 -1.33
CA GLN A 113 12.79 -4.65 -1.64
C GLN A 113 13.41 -3.97 -0.42
N LEU A 114 12.59 -3.34 0.41
CA LEU A 114 13.04 -2.73 1.66
C LEU A 114 13.55 -3.79 2.64
N CYS A 115 12.84 -4.91 2.78
CA CYS A 115 13.27 -6.04 3.59
C CYS A 115 14.63 -6.59 3.11
N ARG A 116 14.79 -6.75 1.81
CA ARG A 116 16.06 -7.17 1.18
C ARG A 116 17.22 -6.25 1.55
N LEU A 117 17.06 -4.94 1.38
CA LEU A 117 18.10 -3.97 1.74
C LEU A 117 18.50 -4.08 3.21
N MET A 118 17.53 -4.24 4.10
CA MET A 118 17.77 -4.36 5.54
C MET A 118 18.43 -5.70 5.90
N LEU A 119 18.10 -6.81 5.22
CA LEU A 119 18.78 -8.11 5.43
C LEU A 119 20.23 -8.04 4.97
N ILE A 120 20.51 -7.42 3.83
CA ILE A 120 21.89 -7.22 3.35
C ILE A 120 22.71 -6.44 4.37
N ALA A 121 22.18 -5.33 4.87
CA ALA A 121 22.85 -4.52 5.88
C ALA A 121 23.05 -5.30 7.20
N ALA A 122 22.05 -6.08 7.62
CA ALA A 122 22.15 -6.92 8.81
C ALA A 122 23.27 -7.98 8.69
N ALA A 123 23.47 -8.54 7.49
CA ALA A 123 24.57 -9.46 7.25
C ALA A 123 25.94 -8.76 7.26
N ASP A 124 26.03 -7.55 6.70
CA ASP A 124 27.25 -6.74 6.71
C ASP A 124 27.66 -6.32 8.14
N GLU A 125 26.68 -6.13 9.01
CA GLU A 125 26.87 -5.85 10.43
C GLU A 125 27.04 -7.12 11.29
N GLY A 126 26.96 -8.32 10.71
CA GLY A 126 27.10 -9.59 11.43
C GLY A 126 25.91 -9.97 12.31
N LEU A 127 24.74 -9.35 12.11
CA LEU A 127 23.50 -9.65 12.85
C LEU A 127 22.81 -10.93 12.33
N ILE A 128 23.07 -11.31 11.11
CA ILE A 128 22.66 -12.58 10.49
C ILE A 128 23.86 -13.23 9.79
N SER A 129 23.72 -14.50 9.41
CA SER A 129 24.81 -15.22 8.77
C SER A 129 25.16 -14.63 7.40
N ARG A 130 26.42 -14.80 7.00
CA ARG A 130 26.88 -14.42 5.66
C ARG A 130 26.09 -15.14 4.55
N ALA A 131 25.73 -16.41 4.78
CA ALA A 131 24.93 -17.18 3.83
C ALA A 131 23.55 -16.58 3.58
N ALA A 132 22.88 -16.10 4.64
CA ALA A 132 21.61 -15.39 4.52
C ALA A 132 21.75 -14.06 3.77
N GLY A 133 22.81 -13.31 4.04
CA GLY A 133 23.12 -12.08 3.32
C GLY A 133 23.42 -12.29 1.84
N GLU A 134 24.17 -13.34 1.49
CA GLU A 134 24.43 -13.72 0.09
C GLU A 134 23.14 -14.15 -0.61
N GLY A 135 22.28 -14.93 0.06
CA GLY A 135 20.93 -15.24 -0.43
C GLY A 135 20.13 -13.97 -0.72
N ALA A 136 20.08 -13.03 0.22
CA ALA A 136 19.36 -11.76 0.02
C ALA A 136 19.93 -10.93 -1.15
N ARG A 137 21.24 -10.98 -1.42
CA ARG A 137 21.84 -10.26 -2.56
C ARG A 137 21.47 -10.88 -3.91
N GLN A 138 21.27 -12.18 -3.96
CA GLN A 138 20.91 -12.90 -5.19
C GLN A 138 19.45 -12.70 -5.60
N LEU A 139 18.61 -12.23 -4.69
CA LEU A 139 17.20 -11.98 -4.99
C LEU A 139 17.07 -10.63 -5.66
N GLU A 140 16.67 -10.64 -6.91
CA GLU A 140 16.42 -9.40 -7.66
C GLU A 140 15.06 -8.81 -7.33
N ASP A 141 14.01 -9.65 -7.27
CA ASP A 141 12.64 -9.21 -7.01
C ASP A 141 12.04 -9.98 -5.83
N ILE A 142 11.99 -9.33 -4.68
CA ILE A 142 11.24 -9.83 -3.53
C ILE A 142 9.91 -9.09 -3.46
N ASP A 143 8.82 -9.83 -3.62
CA ASP A 143 7.48 -9.31 -3.42
C ASP A 143 6.99 -9.50 -1.96
N SER A 144 5.79 -9.02 -1.67
CA SER A 144 5.20 -9.15 -0.35
C SER A 144 4.87 -10.59 0.03
N ALA A 145 4.66 -11.51 -0.91
CA ALA A 145 4.38 -12.91 -0.62
C ALA A 145 5.58 -13.61 0.02
N VAL A 146 6.79 -13.28 -0.45
CA VAL A 146 8.03 -13.82 0.13
C VAL A 146 8.21 -13.38 1.58
N ILE A 147 8.06 -12.09 1.86
CA ILE A 147 8.20 -11.59 3.24
C ILE A 147 7.03 -12.00 4.13
N ASP A 148 5.86 -12.31 3.56
CA ASP A 148 4.75 -12.90 4.29
C ASP A 148 5.07 -14.33 4.74
N ALA A 149 5.59 -15.17 3.87
CA ALA A 149 6.08 -16.50 4.21
C ALA A 149 7.12 -16.43 5.35
N TRP A 150 8.09 -15.51 5.27
CA TRP A 150 9.04 -15.32 6.38
C TRP A 150 8.38 -14.85 7.67
N SER A 151 7.38 -13.98 7.57
CA SER A 151 6.63 -13.52 8.75
C SER A 151 5.97 -14.68 9.50
N CYS A 152 5.60 -15.74 8.79
CA CYS A 152 5.06 -16.99 9.30
C CYS A 152 6.11 -18.04 9.67
N MET A 153 7.40 -17.72 9.62
CA MET A 153 8.52 -18.66 9.83
C MET A 153 8.62 -19.75 8.74
N GLU A 154 8.08 -19.49 7.58
CA GLU A 154 8.22 -20.36 6.43
C GLU A 154 9.50 -19.99 5.66
N ARG A 155 10.37 -20.99 5.38
CA ARG A 155 11.66 -20.70 4.75
C ARG A 155 11.56 -20.18 3.33
N GLY A 156 10.55 -20.58 2.57
CA GLY A 156 10.41 -20.17 1.17
C GLY A 156 11.68 -20.43 0.35
N GLU A 157 11.85 -19.76 -0.76
CA GLU A 157 12.99 -19.91 -1.68
C GLU A 157 14.33 -19.37 -1.14
N LEU A 158 14.44 -18.90 0.10
CA LEU A 158 15.28 -17.78 0.32
C LEU A 158 16.44 -17.80 1.23
N LEU A 159 16.41 -18.44 2.26
CA LEU A 159 17.48 -18.23 3.22
C LEU A 159 18.30 -19.51 3.33
N GLY A 160 19.35 -19.59 2.55
CA GLY A 160 20.51 -20.38 2.94
C GLY A 160 20.99 -19.84 4.27
N GLY A 161 20.68 -20.48 5.39
CA GLY A 161 21.07 -19.96 6.69
C GLY A 161 20.47 -20.78 7.83
N ALA A 162 20.85 -20.40 9.05
CA ALA A 162 20.38 -21.00 10.27
C ALA A 162 18.92 -20.62 10.55
N GLU A 163 18.28 -21.31 11.50
CA GLU A 163 16.93 -20.97 11.97
C GLU A 163 16.89 -19.55 12.60
N THR A 164 18.00 -19.12 13.17
CA THR A 164 18.18 -17.78 13.71
C THR A 164 18.07 -16.69 12.63
N ASP A 165 18.51 -16.95 11.40
CA ASP A 165 18.40 -16.02 10.30
C ASP A 165 16.95 -15.87 9.85
N LEU A 166 16.23 -16.99 9.79
CA LEU A 166 14.79 -16.98 9.52
C LEU A 166 14.00 -16.27 10.62
N ALA A 167 14.37 -16.45 11.89
CA ALA A 167 13.74 -15.74 13.00
C ALA A 167 14.01 -14.22 12.92
N PHE A 168 15.18 -13.79 12.45
CA PHE A 168 15.48 -12.40 12.19
C PHE A 168 14.62 -11.85 11.05
N ALA A 169 14.59 -12.55 9.90
CA ALA A 169 13.79 -12.18 8.75
C ALA A 169 12.29 -12.11 9.10
N SER A 170 11.77 -13.04 9.91
CA SER A 170 10.40 -13.03 10.40
C SER A 170 10.09 -11.78 11.21
N ARG A 171 10.95 -11.43 12.17
CA ARG A 171 10.76 -10.20 12.99
C ARG A 171 10.80 -8.95 12.13
N LEU A 172 11.72 -8.89 11.18
CA LEU A 172 11.85 -7.77 10.25
C LEU A 172 10.61 -7.63 9.37
N SER A 173 10.14 -8.72 8.76
CA SER A 173 8.94 -8.75 7.92
C SER A 173 7.71 -8.28 8.67
N ARG A 174 7.50 -8.80 9.88
CA ARG A 174 6.39 -8.36 10.76
C ARG A 174 6.48 -6.88 11.12
N ALA A 175 7.69 -6.36 11.36
CA ALA A 175 7.88 -4.94 11.66
C ALA A 175 7.54 -4.07 10.46
N LEU A 176 7.91 -4.48 9.24
CA LEU A 176 7.58 -3.79 8.00
C LEU A 176 6.07 -3.81 7.73
N PHE A 177 5.40 -4.95 7.84
CA PHE A 177 3.95 -5.02 7.71
C PHE A 177 3.22 -4.17 8.76
N LYS A 178 3.67 -4.21 10.01
CA LYS A 178 3.10 -3.37 11.07
C LYS A 178 3.27 -1.88 10.79
N ARG A 179 4.42 -1.48 10.22
CA ARG A 179 4.67 -0.09 9.81
C ARG A 179 3.75 0.31 8.67
N SER A 180 3.63 -0.52 7.64
CA SER A 180 2.71 -0.32 6.52
C SER A 180 1.27 -0.16 7.02
N ALA A 181 0.79 -1.10 7.82
CA ALA A 181 -0.56 -1.07 8.39
C ALA A 181 -0.83 0.22 9.19
N ARG A 182 0.15 0.68 9.98
CA ARG A 182 0.03 1.96 10.71
C ARG A 182 -0.11 3.15 9.76
N GLY A 183 0.66 3.19 8.68
CA GLY A 183 0.52 4.22 7.65
C GLY A 183 -0.89 4.22 7.06
N MET A 184 -1.38 3.05 6.65
CA MET A 184 -2.72 2.88 6.09
C MET A 184 -3.82 3.27 7.08
N CYS A 185 -3.70 2.86 8.36
CA CYS A 185 -4.65 3.26 9.40
C CYS A 185 -4.64 4.78 9.62
N THR A 186 -3.48 5.43 9.55
CA THR A 186 -3.39 6.89 9.68
C THR A 186 -4.11 7.60 8.55
N ASP A 187 -3.96 7.12 7.32
CA ASP A 187 -4.68 7.63 6.15
C ASP A 187 -6.21 7.47 6.32
N LEU A 188 -6.66 6.27 6.67
CA LEU A 188 -8.09 6.00 6.93
C LEU A 188 -8.64 6.87 8.06
N LEU A 189 -7.88 7.04 9.16
CA LEU A 189 -8.30 7.88 10.29
C LEU A 189 -8.42 9.35 9.88
N ALA A 190 -7.46 9.86 9.12
CA ALA A 190 -7.50 11.23 8.61
C ALA A 190 -8.75 11.48 7.75
N LEU A 191 -9.09 10.53 6.88
CA LEU A 191 -10.31 10.60 6.05
C LEU A 191 -11.58 10.46 6.90
N ALA A 192 -11.60 9.56 7.89
CA ALA A 192 -12.74 9.43 8.80
C ALA A 192 -12.98 10.73 9.58
N MET A 193 -11.93 11.35 10.11
CA MET A 193 -12.03 12.66 10.79
C MET A 193 -12.53 13.75 9.84
N LEU A 194 -12.09 13.75 8.59
CA LEU A 194 -12.54 14.71 7.58
C LEU A 194 -14.04 14.57 7.26
N THR A 195 -14.57 13.35 7.30
CA THR A 195 -16.01 13.07 7.09
C THR A 195 -16.88 13.33 8.30
N GLY A 196 -16.30 13.67 9.45
CA GLY A 196 -17.02 13.86 10.71
C GLY A 196 -17.41 12.54 11.38
N ALA A 197 -16.82 11.43 10.98
CA ALA A 197 -16.96 10.14 11.65
C ALA A 197 -15.97 10.11 12.84
N GLY A 198 -16.44 10.53 14.02
CA GLY A 198 -15.71 10.51 15.26
C GLY A 198 -16.61 10.11 16.41
#